data_7bd2d7358b8152801669eb925faed2aa
#
_entry.id   7bd2d7358b8152801669eb925faed2aa
#
_cell.length_a   1.000
_cell.length_b   1.000
_cell.length_c   1.000
_cell.angle_alpha   90.00
_cell.angle_beta   90.00
_cell.angle_gamma   90.00
#
_symmetry.space_group_name_H-M   'P 1'
#
loop_
_entity.id
_entity.type
_entity.pdbx_description
1 polymer ?
#
loop_
_entity_poly.entity_id
_entity_poly.type
_entity_poly.pdbx_seq_one_letter_code
_entity_poly.pdbx_strand_id
1 'polypeptide(L)'
;MPSRPPFRLTVFVCCAASIGFSAVLGAHDTWLLANRGNVPVGGTITLDMSSGGRFPASETAILPARVAQAQWRLAGASHPLQTVGRQAGALRFRATLTAGGVATLWVSLHPKVLTLKPSLVQEYTAEIGAPPEILEGWQRATDKTWRERYSKHAKSFVRVGTSAATDTSWSMRTGQPYELVPL
;
A
#
# COMPACT_ATOMS: atom_id res chain seq x y z
N MET A 1 65.14 -33.68 -28.06
CA MET A 1 64.22 -33.65 -26.92
C MET A 1 63.83 -32.18 -26.70
N PRO A 2 62.59 -31.79 -27.02
CA PRO A 2 62.14 -30.43 -26.75
C PRO A 2 61.53 -30.35 -25.33
N SER A 3 61.95 -29.37 -24.56
CA SER A 3 61.52 -29.03 -23.21
C SER A 3 60.13 -28.41 -23.22
N ARG A 4 59.20 -28.95 -22.40
CA ARG A 4 57.85 -28.40 -22.18
C ARG A 4 57.92 -27.17 -21.26
N PRO A 5 57.17 -26.08 -21.53
CA PRO A 5 57.10 -24.96 -20.62
C PRO A 5 56.18 -25.26 -19.42
N PRO A 6 56.38 -24.63 -18.25
CA PRO A 6 55.57 -24.85 -17.06
C PRO A 6 54.21 -24.21 -17.18
N PHE A 7 53.19 -24.96 -16.84
CA PHE A 7 51.76 -24.58 -16.76
C PHE A 7 51.57 -23.62 -15.57
N ARG A 8 51.33 -22.34 -15.85
CA ARG A 8 51.00 -21.33 -14.81
C ARG A 8 49.49 -21.44 -14.53
N LEU A 9 49.13 -22.00 -13.36
CA LEU A 9 47.79 -22.03 -12.84
C LEU A 9 47.42 -20.63 -12.34
N THR A 10 46.66 -19.87 -13.12
CA THR A 10 46.09 -18.57 -12.69
C THR A 10 44.82 -18.85 -11.88
N VAL A 11 44.94 -18.71 -10.56
CA VAL A 11 43.80 -18.78 -9.64
C VAL A 11 43.01 -17.48 -9.78
N PHE A 12 41.84 -17.54 -10.42
CA PHE A 12 40.84 -16.48 -10.40
C PHE A 12 40.13 -16.52 -9.04
N VAL A 13 40.51 -15.57 -8.15
CA VAL A 13 39.70 -15.29 -6.94
C VAL A 13 38.47 -14.53 -7.37
N CYS A 14 37.35 -15.21 -7.54
CA CYS A 14 36.03 -14.58 -7.65
C CYS A 14 35.66 -14.00 -6.29
N CYS A 15 35.91 -12.69 -6.08
CA CYS A 15 35.27 -11.92 -5.03
C CYS A 15 33.77 -11.83 -5.36
N ALA A 16 32.99 -12.76 -4.82
CA ALA A 16 31.53 -12.61 -4.77
C ALA A 16 31.23 -11.44 -3.84
N ALA A 17 31.07 -10.24 -4.42
CA ALA A 17 30.48 -9.11 -3.73
C ALA A 17 29.04 -9.48 -3.38
N SER A 18 28.82 -9.90 -2.14
CA SER A 18 27.50 -10.01 -1.56
C SER A 18 26.90 -8.61 -1.49
N ILE A 19 26.15 -8.21 -2.53
CA ILE A 19 25.32 -7.04 -2.48
C ILE A 19 24.22 -7.39 -1.47
N GLY A 20 24.48 -7.03 -0.22
CA GLY A 20 23.45 -7.04 0.81
C GLY A 20 22.35 -6.10 0.35
N PHE A 21 21.24 -6.66 -0.13
CA PHE A 21 19.98 -5.93 -0.23
C PHE A 21 19.61 -5.54 1.20
N SER A 22 20.04 -4.34 1.61
CA SER A 22 19.41 -3.65 2.73
C SER A 22 17.95 -3.47 2.30
N ALA A 23 17.05 -4.32 2.83
CA ALA A 23 15.63 -4.08 2.74
C ALA A 23 15.43 -2.74 3.47
N VAL A 24 15.33 -1.65 2.72
CA VAL A 24 14.88 -0.36 3.24
C VAL A 24 13.51 -0.66 3.86
N LEU A 25 13.45 -0.64 5.18
CA LEU A 25 12.19 -0.72 5.92
C LEU A 25 11.48 0.62 5.77
N GLY A 26 11.08 0.95 4.54
CA GLY A 26 10.28 2.13 4.30
C GLY A 26 8.90 1.95 4.92
N ALA A 27 8.42 2.93 5.66
CA ALA A 27 7.02 3.05 6.03
C ALA A 27 6.20 3.28 4.75
N HIS A 28 6.06 2.22 3.96
CA HIS A 28 5.43 2.28 2.65
C HIS A 28 4.00 2.82 2.76
N ASP A 29 3.71 3.86 2.03
CA ASP A 29 2.34 4.33 1.83
C ASP A 29 1.48 3.26 1.18
N THR A 30 0.18 3.40 1.32
CA THR A 30 -0.78 2.50 0.67
C THR A 30 -1.89 3.33 0.06
N TRP A 31 -2.14 3.11 -1.20
CA TRP A 31 -3.15 3.85 -1.97
C TRP A 31 -4.09 2.91 -2.71
N LEU A 32 -5.24 3.43 -3.05
CA LEU A 32 -6.24 2.81 -3.91
C LEU A 32 -6.45 3.73 -5.11
N LEU A 33 -5.94 3.36 -6.27
CA LEU A 33 -5.92 4.19 -7.46
C LEU A 33 -6.93 3.70 -8.50
N ALA A 34 -7.91 4.53 -8.81
CA ALA A 34 -8.84 4.26 -9.90
C ALA A 34 -8.17 4.48 -11.26
N ASN A 35 -8.45 3.60 -12.23
CA ASN A 35 -7.91 3.70 -13.59
C ASN A 35 -8.41 4.93 -14.35
N ARG A 36 -9.48 5.57 -13.88
CA ARG A 36 -10.04 6.83 -14.38
C ARG A 36 -10.84 7.55 -13.32
N GLY A 37 -10.88 8.88 -13.35
CA GLY A 37 -11.63 9.70 -12.40
C GLY A 37 -13.09 9.92 -12.78
N ASN A 38 -13.49 9.54 -14.01
CA ASN A 38 -14.85 9.69 -14.51
C ASN A 38 -15.25 8.48 -15.36
N VAL A 39 -16.48 7.99 -15.19
CA VAL A 39 -17.09 6.90 -15.97
C VAL A 39 -18.54 7.25 -16.31
N PRO A 40 -19.13 6.73 -17.43
CA PRO A 40 -20.55 6.84 -17.67
C PRO A 40 -21.37 6.02 -16.67
N VAL A 41 -22.63 6.33 -16.52
CA VAL A 41 -23.59 5.47 -15.78
C VAL A 41 -23.61 4.08 -16.42
N GLY A 42 -23.55 3.04 -15.61
CA GLY A 42 -23.38 1.65 -16.04
C GLY A 42 -21.94 1.28 -16.40
N GLY A 43 -21.00 2.24 -16.30
CA GLY A 43 -19.59 2.00 -16.60
C GLY A 43 -18.88 1.17 -15.55
N THR A 44 -17.90 0.40 -16.00
CA THR A 44 -17.03 -0.39 -15.13
C THR A 44 -15.76 0.38 -14.81
N ILE A 45 -15.37 0.39 -13.54
CA ILE A 45 -14.12 0.93 -13.02
C ILE A 45 -13.24 -0.19 -12.49
N THR A 46 -11.93 -0.06 -12.65
CA THR A 46 -10.94 -0.87 -11.96
C THR A 46 -10.12 0.00 -11.02
N LEU A 47 -9.75 -0.56 -9.88
CA LEU A 47 -8.92 0.09 -8.88
C LEU A 47 -7.75 -0.81 -8.54
N ASP A 48 -6.57 -0.22 -8.48
CA ASP A 48 -5.35 -0.90 -8.09
C ASP A 48 -4.93 -0.44 -6.69
N MET A 49 -4.84 -1.39 -5.75
CA MET A 49 -4.32 -1.15 -4.41
C MET A 49 -2.87 -1.62 -4.33
N SER A 50 -1.99 -0.71 -4.03
CA SER A 50 -0.55 -0.96 -3.93
C SER A 50 0.04 -0.34 -2.67
N SER A 51 1.16 -0.87 -2.23
CA SER A 51 2.04 -0.23 -1.24
C SER A 51 3.40 0.05 -1.86
N GLY A 52 3.99 1.19 -1.51
CA GLY A 52 5.30 1.57 -2.01
C GLY A 52 5.76 2.93 -1.50
N GLY A 53 6.95 3.34 -1.89
CA GLY A 53 7.53 4.65 -1.56
C GLY A 53 7.30 5.70 -2.65
N ARG A 54 6.76 5.34 -3.81
CA ARG A 54 6.67 6.23 -4.98
C ARG A 54 5.27 6.26 -5.59
N PHE A 55 4.36 6.98 -4.98
CA PHE A 55 3.04 7.21 -5.57
C PHE A 55 3.17 7.89 -6.96
N PRO A 56 2.41 7.48 -7.99
CA PRO A 56 1.38 6.44 -8.03
C PRO A 56 1.90 5.07 -8.54
N ALA A 57 3.20 4.82 -8.55
CA ALA A 57 3.79 3.59 -9.08
C ALA A 57 3.38 2.36 -8.26
N SER A 58 2.81 1.34 -8.91
CA SER A 58 2.47 0.09 -8.25
C SER A 58 3.74 -0.73 -7.97
N GLU A 59 4.17 -0.81 -6.71
CA GLU A 59 5.40 -1.49 -6.32
C GLU A 59 5.12 -2.86 -5.67
N THR A 60 4.23 -2.89 -4.69
CA THR A 60 3.95 -4.10 -3.93
C THR A 60 2.45 -4.37 -3.83
N ALA A 61 2.00 -5.46 -4.44
CA ALA A 61 0.61 -5.89 -4.38
C ALA A 61 0.22 -6.34 -2.98
N ILE A 62 -0.91 -5.84 -2.50
CA ILE A 62 -1.53 -6.30 -1.26
C ILE A 62 -1.97 -7.76 -1.42
N LEU A 63 -1.75 -8.58 -0.40
CA LEU A 63 -2.27 -9.95 -0.37
C LEU A 63 -3.79 -9.92 -0.15
N PRO A 64 -4.60 -10.67 -0.92
CA PRO A 64 -6.06 -10.72 -0.73
C PRO A 64 -6.47 -11.05 0.71
N ALA A 65 -5.77 -11.95 1.39
CA ALA A 65 -6.03 -12.30 2.79
C ALA A 65 -5.82 -11.13 3.79
N ARG A 66 -5.19 -10.03 3.35
CA ARG A 66 -5.04 -8.81 4.16
C ARG A 66 -6.26 -7.90 4.08
N VAL A 67 -7.16 -8.10 3.11
CA VAL A 67 -8.35 -7.26 2.94
C VAL A 67 -9.39 -7.62 3.98
N ALA A 68 -9.68 -6.69 4.88
CA ALA A 68 -10.74 -6.80 5.86
C ALA A 68 -12.10 -6.34 5.29
N GLN A 69 -12.06 -5.28 4.46
CA GLN A 69 -13.22 -4.71 3.82
C GLN A 69 -12.82 -4.08 2.48
N ALA A 70 -13.62 -4.30 1.45
CA ALA A 70 -13.51 -3.63 0.15
C ALA A 70 -14.91 -3.32 -0.36
N GLN A 71 -15.27 -2.03 -0.43
CA GLN A 71 -16.64 -1.60 -0.75
C GLN A 71 -16.60 -0.32 -1.61
N TRP A 72 -17.74 -0.04 -2.24
CA TRP A 72 -18.07 1.23 -2.86
C TRP A 72 -19.49 1.66 -2.50
N ARG A 73 -19.73 2.96 -2.49
CA ARG A 73 -21.03 3.58 -2.22
C ARG A 73 -21.34 4.62 -3.29
N LEU A 74 -22.58 4.64 -3.74
CA LEU A 74 -23.12 5.58 -4.71
C LEU A 74 -24.63 5.72 -4.49
N ALA A 75 -25.18 6.91 -4.57
CA ALA A 75 -26.58 7.19 -4.35
C ALA A 75 -27.13 6.56 -3.05
N GLY A 76 -26.36 6.64 -1.97
CA GLY A 76 -26.72 6.13 -0.65
C GLY A 76 -26.57 4.61 -0.46
N ALA A 77 -26.40 3.83 -1.52
CA ALA A 77 -26.26 2.38 -1.44
C ALA A 77 -24.79 1.93 -1.44
N SER A 78 -24.44 0.98 -0.56
CA SER A 78 -23.11 0.39 -0.47
C SER A 78 -23.10 -1.04 -1.03
N HIS A 79 -22.03 -1.37 -1.74
CA HIS A 79 -21.84 -2.65 -2.42
C HIS A 79 -20.39 -3.13 -2.26
N PRO A 80 -20.15 -4.44 -2.32
CA PRO A 80 -18.76 -4.96 -2.31
C PRO A 80 -18.02 -4.61 -3.60
N LEU A 81 -16.71 -4.31 -3.46
CA LEU A 81 -15.78 -4.34 -4.58
C LEU A 81 -15.43 -5.77 -4.93
N GLN A 82 -15.52 -6.12 -6.20
CA GLN A 82 -15.10 -7.44 -6.68
C GLN A 82 -13.58 -7.50 -6.72
N THR A 83 -12.97 -8.44 -6.01
CA THR A 83 -11.54 -8.73 -6.13
C THR A 83 -11.27 -9.45 -7.46
N VAL A 84 -10.40 -8.90 -8.30
CA VAL A 84 -10.01 -9.50 -9.57
C VAL A 84 -8.78 -10.39 -9.40
N GLY A 85 -7.78 -9.92 -8.64
CA GLY A 85 -6.54 -10.64 -8.38
C GLY A 85 -5.34 -9.70 -8.32
N ARG A 86 -4.16 -10.30 -8.15
CA ARG A 86 -2.89 -9.55 -8.10
C ARG A 86 -2.27 -9.47 -9.49
N GLN A 87 -1.82 -8.29 -9.87
CA GLN A 87 -1.10 -8.06 -11.12
C GLN A 87 -0.24 -6.80 -11.05
N ALA A 88 0.89 -6.78 -11.73
CA ALA A 88 1.75 -5.60 -11.90
C ALA A 88 1.98 -4.78 -10.62
N GLY A 89 2.27 -5.44 -9.49
CA GLY A 89 2.54 -4.75 -8.22
C GLY A 89 1.30 -4.24 -7.48
N ALA A 90 0.09 -4.60 -7.90
CA ALA A 90 -1.16 -4.19 -7.27
C ALA A 90 -2.14 -5.34 -7.04
N LEU A 91 -3.01 -5.19 -6.05
CA LEU A 91 -4.25 -5.96 -5.91
C LEU A 91 -5.37 -5.20 -6.62
N ARG A 92 -5.94 -5.80 -7.66
CA ARG A 92 -6.99 -5.19 -8.48
C ARG A 92 -8.38 -5.51 -7.98
N PHE A 93 -9.20 -4.47 -7.92
CA PHE A 93 -10.65 -4.55 -7.70
C PHE A 93 -11.40 -4.04 -8.91
N ARG A 94 -12.72 -4.35 -8.94
CA ARG A 94 -13.66 -3.92 -10.00
C ARG A 94 -15.00 -3.56 -9.39
N ALA A 95 -15.65 -2.56 -9.99
CA ALA A 95 -17.07 -2.23 -9.72
C ALA A 95 -17.74 -1.77 -11.01
N THR A 96 -19.07 -2.04 -11.15
CA THR A 96 -19.93 -1.45 -12.17
C THR A 96 -20.84 -0.44 -11.48
N LEU A 97 -20.77 0.84 -11.90
CA LEU A 97 -21.40 1.97 -11.23
C LEU A 97 -22.67 2.36 -11.96
N THR A 98 -23.83 1.97 -11.42
CA THR A 98 -25.12 1.97 -12.12
C THR A 98 -25.99 3.23 -11.92
N ALA A 99 -25.55 4.18 -11.08
CA ALA A 99 -26.23 5.46 -10.84
C ALA A 99 -25.30 6.64 -11.14
N GLY A 100 -25.86 7.82 -11.37
CA GLY A 100 -25.09 9.07 -11.49
C GLY A 100 -24.70 9.60 -10.12
N GLY A 101 -23.60 10.36 -10.04
CA GLY A 101 -23.11 10.98 -8.80
C GLY A 101 -21.61 10.85 -8.58
N VAL A 102 -21.19 10.80 -7.32
CA VAL A 102 -19.80 10.56 -6.93
C VAL A 102 -19.70 9.27 -6.12
N ALA A 103 -19.14 8.24 -6.72
CA ALA A 103 -18.87 6.99 -6.03
C ALA A 103 -17.70 7.17 -5.05
N THR A 104 -17.89 6.74 -3.80
CA THR A 104 -16.84 6.57 -2.80
C THR A 104 -16.43 5.10 -2.79
N LEU A 105 -15.15 4.81 -3.00
CA LEU A 105 -14.60 3.46 -3.04
C LEU A 105 -13.53 3.33 -1.96
N TRP A 106 -13.58 2.29 -1.13
CA TRP A 106 -12.62 2.17 -0.03
C TRP A 106 -12.22 0.72 0.26
N VAL A 107 -11.03 0.58 0.79
CA VAL A 107 -10.48 -0.70 1.25
C VAL A 107 -9.84 -0.48 2.62
N SER A 108 -10.12 -1.40 3.53
CA SER A 108 -9.48 -1.50 4.85
C SER A 108 -8.74 -2.83 4.95
N LEU A 109 -7.54 -2.80 5.51
CA LEU A 109 -6.73 -4.01 5.71
C LEU A 109 -6.82 -4.51 7.15
N HIS A 110 -6.76 -5.82 7.33
CA HIS A 110 -6.57 -6.42 8.65
C HIS A 110 -5.30 -5.86 9.30
N PRO A 111 -5.32 -5.61 10.62
CA PRO A 111 -4.14 -5.18 11.34
C PRO A 111 -2.98 -6.15 11.16
N LYS A 112 -1.78 -5.60 11.13
CA LYS A 112 -0.51 -6.35 11.11
C LYS A 112 0.36 -5.91 12.28
N VAL A 113 1.09 -6.85 12.86
CA VAL A 113 2.14 -6.56 13.85
C VAL A 113 3.46 -6.41 13.11
N LEU A 114 4.16 -5.33 13.42
CA LEU A 114 5.55 -5.07 13.02
C LEU A 114 6.43 -5.24 14.25
N THR A 115 7.55 -5.94 14.10
CA THR A 115 8.61 -5.99 15.11
C THR A 115 9.91 -5.57 14.44
N LEU A 116 10.56 -4.55 14.97
CA LEU A 116 11.81 -4.04 14.44
C LEU A 116 12.99 -4.45 15.30
N LYS A 117 14.13 -4.64 14.63
CA LYS A 117 15.42 -4.73 15.31
C LYS A 117 15.77 -3.36 15.90
N PRO A 118 16.44 -3.30 17.08
CA PRO A 118 16.78 -2.04 17.73
C PRO A 118 17.53 -1.05 16.84
N SER A 119 18.40 -1.54 15.94
CA SER A 119 19.18 -0.71 15.01
C SER A 119 18.33 0.03 13.97
N LEU A 120 17.07 -0.37 13.76
CA LEU A 120 16.17 0.23 12.75
C LEU A 120 15.15 1.19 13.37
N VAL A 121 15.05 1.23 14.71
CA VAL A 121 13.96 2.00 15.36
C VAL A 121 14.12 3.49 15.15
N GLN A 122 15.32 4.02 15.21
CA GLN A 122 15.57 5.45 15.02
C GLN A 122 15.21 5.91 13.59
N GLU A 123 15.62 5.16 12.58
CA GLU A 123 15.28 5.44 11.18
C GLU A 123 13.78 5.34 10.95
N TYR A 124 13.16 4.29 11.47
CA TYR A 124 11.73 4.06 11.35
C TYR A 124 10.90 5.17 12.02
N THR A 125 11.25 5.58 13.25
CA THR A 125 10.53 6.65 13.95
C THR A 125 10.65 8.00 13.25
N ALA A 126 11.80 8.29 12.63
CA ALA A 126 11.97 9.48 11.81
C ALA A 126 11.12 9.42 10.52
N GLU A 127 11.07 8.27 9.86
CA GLU A 127 10.31 8.07 8.63
C GLU A 127 8.79 8.22 8.83
N ILE A 128 8.24 7.67 9.91
CA ILE A 128 6.81 7.81 10.23
C ILE A 128 6.45 9.17 10.85
N GLY A 129 7.42 10.07 11.05
CA GLY A 129 7.19 11.36 11.72
C GLY A 129 6.74 11.20 13.18
N ALA A 130 7.24 10.18 13.88
CA ALA A 130 6.85 9.95 15.27
C ALA A 130 7.26 11.14 16.15
N PRO A 131 6.43 11.54 17.13
CA PRO A 131 6.82 12.53 18.11
C PRO A 131 8.10 12.13 18.85
N PRO A 132 9.01 13.07 19.16
CA PRO A 132 10.30 12.78 19.80
C PRO A 132 10.18 11.94 21.09
N GLU A 133 9.12 12.15 21.84
CA GLU A 133 8.85 11.45 23.11
C GLU A 133 8.73 9.93 22.92
N ILE A 134 8.30 9.49 21.76
CA ILE A 134 8.18 8.06 21.42
C ILE A 134 9.57 7.44 21.33
N LEU A 135 10.49 8.07 20.58
CA LEU A 135 11.88 7.59 20.49
C LEU A 135 12.59 7.66 21.83
N GLU A 136 12.45 8.76 22.57
CA GLU A 136 13.03 8.92 23.92
C GLU A 136 12.49 7.87 24.90
N GLY A 137 11.18 7.60 24.88
CA GLY A 137 10.57 6.55 25.68
C GLY A 137 11.16 5.18 25.39
N TRP A 138 11.34 4.86 24.11
CA TRP A 138 11.98 3.61 23.71
C TRP A 138 13.47 3.56 24.12
N GLN A 139 14.20 4.67 24.01
CA GLN A 139 15.61 4.75 24.44
C GLN A 139 15.78 4.54 25.95
N ARG A 140 14.82 4.96 26.77
CA ARG A 140 14.79 4.74 28.21
C ARG A 140 14.31 3.35 28.63
N ALA A 141 13.58 2.65 27.73
CA ALA A 141 13.05 1.32 28.05
C ALA A 141 14.16 0.29 28.26
N THR A 142 13.96 -0.61 29.22
CA THR A 142 14.88 -1.72 29.50
C THR A 142 14.82 -2.76 28.37
N ASP A 143 13.61 -3.07 27.92
CA ASP A 143 13.37 -3.92 26.75
C ASP A 143 13.45 -3.04 25.48
N LYS A 144 14.40 -3.36 24.64
CA LYS A 144 14.63 -2.68 23.34
C LYS A 144 13.81 -3.28 22.20
N THR A 145 12.76 -4.02 22.51
CA THR A 145 11.83 -4.55 21.50
C THR A 145 10.88 -3.45 21.04
N TRP A 146 10.95 -3.08 19.77
CA TRP A 146 9.91 -2.27 19.13
C TRP A 146 8.85 -3.19 18.55
N ARG A 147 7.64 -3.09 19.06
CA ARG A 147 6.50 -3.84 18.54
C ARG A 147 5.30 -2.93 18.37
N GLU A 148 4.80 -2.84 17.17
CA GLU A 148 3.61 -2.03 16.86
C GLU A 148 2.56 -2.84 16.12
N ARG A 149 1.31 -2.45 16.29
CA ARG A 149 0.17 -2.97 15.53
C ARG A 149 -0.42 -1.84 14.72
N TYR A 150 -0.39 -1.99 13.40
CA TYR A 150 -0.91 -1.00 12.48
C TYR A 150 -1.97 -1.57 11.54
N SER A 151 -2.86 -0.71 11.06
CA SER A 151 -3.79 -1.01 9.96
C SER A 151 -3.66 0.07 8.88
N LYS A 152 -4.08 -0.26 7.67
CA LYS A 152 -4.05 0.66 6.53
C LYS A 152 -5.45 0.78 5.93
N HIS A 153 -5.79 2.00 5.55
CA HIS A 153 -7.08 2.36 4.99
C HIS A 153 -6.83 3.23 3.77
N ALA A 154 -7.54 2.95 2.67
CA ALA A 154 -7.43 3.74 1.45
C ALA A 154 -8.82 4.03 0.90
N LYS A 155 -8.98 5.24 0.34
CA LYS A 155 -10.24 5.73 -0.20
C LYS A 155 -9.99 6.46 -1.53
N SER A 156 -10.88 6.27 -2.48
CA SER A 156 -10.91 6.96 -3.77
C SER A 156 -12.30 7.46 -4.08
N PHE A 157 -12.37 8.48 -4.92
CA PHE A 157 -13.63 9.05 -5.42
C PHE A 157 -13.62 9.01 -6.95
N VAL A 158 -14.77 8.65 -7.53
CA VAL A 158 -14.95 8.59 -8.99
C VAL A 158 -16.26 9.23 -9.36
N ARG A 159 -16.25 10.16 -10.31
CA ARG A 159 -17.46 10.75 -10.87
C ARG A 159 -18.14 9.77 -11.80
N VAL A 160 -19.46 9.67 -11.71
CA VAL A 160 -20.29 8.81 -12.55
C VAL A 160 -21.31 9.66 -13.30
N GLY A 161 -21.22 9.66 -14.63
CA GLY A 161 -22.07 10.49 -15.49
C GLY A 161 -21.68 11.97 -15.50
N THR A 162 -22.53 12.80 -16.08
CA THR A 162 -22.31 14.25 -16.28
C THR A 162 -23.04 15.12 -15.27
N SER A 163 -24.03 14.61 -14.57
CA SER A 163 -24.86 15.34 -13.63
C SER A 163 -24.18 15.49 -12.27
N ALA A 164 -24.19 16.71 -11.72
CA ALA A 164 -24.06 16.91 -10.29
C ALA A 164 -25.35 16.35 -9.65
N ALA A 165 -25.35 15.04 -9.39
CA ALA A 165 -26.48 14.41 -8.72
C ALA A 165 -26.68 15.06 -7.35
N THR A 166 -27.93 15.12 -6.92
CA THR A 166 -28.30 15.54 -5.55
C THR A 166 -27.77 14.55 -4.49
N ASP A 167 -27.06 13.51 -4.92
CA ASP A 167 -26.45 12.53 -4.04
C ASP A 167 -25.26 13.15 -3.28
N THR A 168 -25.41 13.24 -1.96
CA THR A 168 -24.38 13.68 -1.01
C THR A 168 -23.72 12.52 -0.28
N SER A 169 -24.01 11.28 -0.65
CA SER A 169 -23.48 10.08 0.04
C SER A 169 -21.95 9.96 -0.01
N TRP A 170 -21.32 10.66 -0.96
CA TRP A 170 -19.85 10.75 -1.07
C TRP A 170 -19.21 11.50 0.11
N SER A 171 -19.92 12.41 0.77
CA SER A 171 -19.46 13.13 1.97
C SER A 171 -19.77 12.39 3.28
N MET A 172 -20.39 11.21 3.22
CA MET A 172 -20.67 10.42 4.42
C MET A 172 -19.47 9.57 4.84
N ARG A 173 -19.34 9.34 6.13
CA ARG A 173 -18.33 8.43 6.67
C ARG A 173 -18.52 7.01 6.14
N THR A 174 -17.40 6.32 5.88
CA THR A 174 -17.37 4.91 5.47
C THR A 174 -17.23 3.95 6.65
N GLY A 175 -16.93 4.47 7.84
CA GLY A 175 -16.70 3.69 9.06
C GLY A 175 -15.24 3.23 9.22
N GLN A 176 -14.32 3.74 8.39
CA GLN A 176 -12.89 3.53 8.63
C GLN A 176 -12.46 4.28 9.90
N PRO A 177 -11.59 3.70 10.77
CA PRO A 177 -11.16 4.34 12.01
C PRO A 177 -10.52 5.73 11.81
N TYR A 178 -9.79 5.88 10.69
CA TYR A 178 -9.20 7.14 10.24
C TYR A 178 -9.61 7.36 8.79
N GLU A 179 -10.33 8.44 8.52
CA GLU A 179 -10.79 8.74 7.16
C GLU A 179 -10.90 10.25 6.92
N LEU A 180 -10.55 10.66 5.69
CA LEU A 180 -10.86 11.98 5.17
C LEU A 180 -12.27 11.96 4.58
N VAL A 181 -13.08 12.93 4.98
CA VAL A 181 -14.43 13.15 4.44
C VAL A 181 -14.44 14.52 3.79
N PRO A 182 -14.73 14.60 2.49
CA PRO A 182 -14.86 15.91 1.83
C PRO A 182 -16.01 16.71 2.43
N LEU A 183 -15.84 18.04 2.48
CA LEU A 183 -16.83 19.01 2.98
C LEU A 183 -17.66 19.59 1.85
#